data_fb590e62774852c461ea193c4568dbff
#
_entry.id   fb590e62774852c461ea193c4568dbff
#
_cell.length_a   1.000
_cell.length_b   1.000
_cell.length_c   1.000
_cell.angle_alpha   90.00
_cell.angle_beta   90.00
_cell.angle_gamma   90.00
#
_symmetry.space_group_name_H-M   'P 1'
#
loop_
_entity.id
_entity.type
_entity.pdbx_description
1 polymer ?
#
loop_
_entity_poly.entity_id
_entity_poly.type
_entity_poly.pdbx_seq_one_letter_code
_entity_poly.pdbx_strand_id
1 'polypeptide(L)'
;MKQEILTGILLDEESELSLNELCQACSRSTEWIIELVDEGALEPIGQQRAQWRFPANSLQKARTAMRLQHDLGVNLAGIALALELLDNIQVLQSRLCRFEK
;
A
#
# COMPACT_ATOMS: atom_id res chain seq x y z
N MET A 1 -9.36 7.27 18.39
CA MET A 1 -8.33 7.55 18.64
C MET A 1 -7.53 7.39 17.56
N LYS A 2 -6.64 7.83 17.55
CA LYS A 2 -5.92 7.82 16.63
C LYS A 2 -5.26 6.69 16.50
N GLN A 3 -4.99 6.37 15.61
CA GLN A 3 -4.45 5.39 15.40
C GLN A 3 -3.24 5.20 15.70
N GLU A 4 -2.92 4.30 15.90
CA GLU A 4 -1.85 4.00 16.26
C GLU A 4 -0.89 4.18 15.39
N ILE A 5 0.05 4.31 15.76
CA ILE A 5 1.05 4.60 15.03
C ILE A 5 1.85 3.45 14.72
N LEU A 6 1.90 3.04 13.50
CA LEU A 6 2.58 1.88 13.13
C LEU A 6 4.04 1.97 13.25
N THR A 7 4.63 3.10 13.05
CA THR A 7 6.05 3.28 13.15
C THR A 7 6.32 4.56 13.84
N GLY A 8 5.44 4.97 14.71
CA GLY A 8 5.53 6.27 15.34
C GLY A 8 4.95 7.37 14.49
N ILE A 9 4.33 7.02 13.38
CA ILE A 9 3.75 8.00 12.49
C ILE A 9 2.25 7.85 12.49
N LEU A 10 1.57 8.93 12.79
CA LEU A 10 0.12 8.92 12.76
C LEU A 10 -0.33 9.19 11.35
N LEU A 11 -1.05 8.25 10.76
CA LEU A 11 -1.52 8.39 9.40
C LEU A 11 -3.02 8.62 9.38
N ASP A 12 -3.46 9.49 8.50
CA ASP A 12 -4.88 9.65 8.25
C ASP A 12 -5.07 9.59 6.75
N GLU A 13 -6.29 9.76 6.31
CA GLU A 13 -6.60 9.54 4.91
C GLU A 13 -5.97 10.55 4.00
N GLU A 14 -5.58 11.67 4.51
CA GLU A 14 -5.01 12.70 3.67
C GLU A 14 -3.51 12.77 3.73
N SER A 15 -2.91 11.95 4.57
CA SER A 15 -1.47 11.94 4.66
C SER A 15 -0.86 11.28 3.43
N GLU A 16 0.27 11.79 3.01
CA GLU A 16 1.03 11.19 1.93
C GLU A 16 2.44 10.96 2.40
N LEU A 17 3.03 9.90 1.89
CA LEU A 17 4.39 9.52 2.26
C LEU A 17 5.31 9.71 1.09
N SER A 18 6.52 10.17 1.35
CA SER A 18 7.54 10.15 0.32
C SER A 18 8.04 8.72 0.14
N LEU A 19 8.82 8.51 -0.91
CA LEU A 19 9.41 7.20 -1.15
C LEU A 19 10.26 6.78 0.05
N ASN A 20 11.09 7.69 0.57
CA ASN A 20 11.92 7.36 1.71
C ASN A 20 11.10 7.02 2.95
N GLU A 21 10.06 7.79 3.19
CA GLU A 21 9.21 7.54 4.34
C GLU A 21 8.55 6.19 4.26
N LEU A 22 8.08 5.82 3.07
CA LEU A 22 7.44 4.53 2.89
C LEU A 22 8.45 3.40 3.08
N CYS A 23 9.65 3.54 2.53
CA CYS A 23 10.68 2.53 2.70
C CYS A 23 11.03 2.33 4.17
N GLN A 24 11.16 3.42 4.91
CA GLN A 24 11.50 3.32 6.33
C GLN A 24 10.37 2.69 7.12
N ALA A 25 9.14 3.06 6.80
CA ALA A 25 8.00 2.51 7.53
C ALA A 25 7.87 1.01 7.31
N CYS A 26 8.25 0.52 6.12
CA CYS A 26 8.17 -0.89 5.81
C CYS A 26 9.45 -1.64 6.12
N SER A 27 10.52 -0.93 6.42
CA SER A 27 11.85 -1.55 6.63
C SER A 27 12.29 -2.33 5.39
N ARG A 28 12.02 -1.76 4.22
CA ARG A 28 12.41 -2.40 2.96
C ARG A 28 13.21 -1.43 2.13
N SER A 29 13.90 -1.97 1.13
CA SER A 29 14.75 -1.16 0.28
C SER A 29 13.93 -0.33 -0.68
N THR A 30 14.54 0.72 -1.18
CA THR A 30 13.92 1.56 -2.19
C THR A 30 13.61 0.74 -3.44
N GLU A 31 14.52 -0.15 -3.82
CA GLU A 31 14.29 -0.97 -5.02
C GLU A 31 13.05 -1.83 -4.89
N TRP A 32 12.80 -2.36 -3.71
CA TRP A 32 11.63 -3.20 -3.51
C TRP A 32 10.34 -2.40 -3.72
N ILE A 33 10.30 -1.19 -3.18
CA ILE A 33 9.13 -0.33 -3.38
C ILE A 33 8.97 0.03 -4.85
N ILE A 34 10.07 0.36 -5.53
CA ILE A 34 10.01 0.71 -6.94
C ILE A 34 9.50 -0.47 -7.76
N GLU A 35 9.91 -1.67 -7.41
CA GLU A 35 9.41 -2.86 -8.11
C GLU A 35 7.91 -3.02 -7.93
N LEU A 36 7.39 -2.71 -6.75
CA LEU A 36 5.95 -2.76 -6.54
C LEU A 36 5.24 -1.73 -7.42
N VAL A 37 5.82 -0.55 -7.57
CA VAL A 37 5.24 0.46 -8.45
C VAL A 37 5.27 -0.01 -9.89
N ASP A 38 6.39 -0.59 -10.31
CA ASP A 38 6.53 -1.07 -11.67
C ASP A 38 5.51 -2.16 -12.01
N GLU A 39 5.17 -2.98 -11.03
CA GLU A 39 4.19 -4.04 -11.24
C GLU A 39 2.75 -3.54 -11.12
N GLY A 40 2.55 -2.29 -10.75
CA GLY A 40 1.22 -1.75 -10.58
C GLY A 40 0.60 -1.99 -9.23
N ALA A 41 1.38 -2.50 -8.27
CA ALA A 41 0.85 -2.76 -6.93
C ALA A 41 0.67 -1.48 -6.13
N LEU A 42 1.51 -0.50 -6.36
CA LEU A 42 1.41 0.79 -5.72
C LEU A 42 1.33 1.86 -6.79
N GLU A 43 0.58 2.91 -6.51
CA GLU A 43 0.36 3.98 -7.48
C GLU A 43 0.71 5.32 -6.85
N PRO A 44 1.95 5.75 -7.00
CA PRO A 44 2.34 7.04 -6.44
C PRO A 44 1.79 8.19 -7.26
N ILE A 45 1.72 9.34 -6.65
CA ILE A 45 1.33 10.57 -7.30
C ILE A 45 2.62 11.28 -7.67
N GLY A 46 2.71 11.78 -8.90
CA GLY A 46 3.89 12.47 -9.38
C GLY A 46 4.54 11.71 -10.52
N GLN A 47 5.29 12.43 -11.35
CA GLN A 47 5.83 11.83 -12.55
C GLN A 47 7.25 11.31 -12.36
N GLN A 48 8.04 11.98 -11.53
CA GLN A 48 9.41 11.58 -11.31
C GLN A 48 9.57 11.00 -9.93
N ARG A 49 10.48 10.03 -9.80
CA ARG A 49 10.66 9.35 -8.52
C ARG A 49 10.95 10.32 -7.39
N ALA A 50 11.69 11.39 -7.65
CA ALA A 50 12.02 12.34 -6.61
C ALA A 50 10.79 13.07 -6.10
N GLN A 51 9.73 13.09 -6.89
CA GLN A 51 8.52 13.81 -6.54
C GLN A 51 7.38 12.89 -6.11
N TRP A 52 7.65 11.60 -6.06
CA TRP A 52 6.59 10.65 -5.72
C TRP A 52 6.05 10.88 -4.33
N ARG A 53 4.73 10.88 -4.23
CA ARG A 53 4.03 10.91 -2.97
C ARG A 53 3.08 9.73 -2.97
N PHE A 54 3.08 8.97 -1.90
CA PHE A 54 2.25 7.77 -1.82
C PHE A 54 1.07 8.05 -0.90
N PRO A 55 -0.16 7.70 -1.33
CA PRO A 55 -1.30 7.84 -0.43
C PRO A 55 -1.10 7.03 0.85
N ALA A 56 -1.80 7.42 1.90
CA ALA A 56 -1.62 6.78 3.19
C ALA A 56 -1.85 5.28 3.14
N ASN A 57 -2.80 4.82 2.29
CA ASN A 57 -3.08 3.39 2.23
C ASN A 57 -1.95 2.59 1.59
N SER A 58 -0.95 3.25 1.03
CA SER A 58 0.19 2.54 0.45
C SER A 58 0.98 1.76 1.48
N LEU A 59 1.06 2.28 2.70
CA LEU A 59 1.77 1.56 3.75
C LEU A 59 1.11 0.22 4.04
N GLN A 60 -0.20 0.21 4.13
CA GLN A 60 -0.92 -1.02 4.37
C GLN A 60 -0.76 -1.99 3.21
N LYS A 61 -0.83 -1.47 1.98
CA LYS A 61 -0.63 -2.32 0.81
C LYS A 61 0.77 -2.92 0.80
N ALA A 62 1.77 -2.12 1.15
CA ALA A 62 3.14 -2.62 1.18
C ALA A 62 3.30 -3.70 2.25
N ARG A 63 2.66 -3.53 3.39
CA ARG A 63 2.73 -4.53 4.44
C ARG A 63 2.05 -5.82 4.02
N THR A 64 0.92 -5.72 3.35
CA THR A 64 0.26 -6.91 2.80
C THR A 64 1.15 -7.60 1.78
N ALA A 65 1.82 -6.81 0.94
CA ALA A 65 2.74 -7.37 -0.06
C ALA A 65 3.86 -8.13 0.63
N MET A 66 4.41 -7.58 1.70
CA MET A 66 5.47 -8.25 2.44
C MET A 66 5.00 -9.59 2.98
N ARG A 67 3.81 -9.64 3.51
CA ARG A 67 3.29 -10.88 4.03
C ARG A 67 3.06 -11.92 2.95
N LEU A 68 2.49 -11.48 1.83
CA LEU A 68 2.26 -12.42 0.72
C LEU A 68 3.57 -12.98 0.21
N GLN A 69 4.58 -12.14 0.12
CA GLN A 69 5.86 -12.58 -0.36
C GLN A 69 6.54 -13.51 0.62
N HIS A 70 6.55 -13.13 1.87
CA HIS A 70 7.28 -13.89 2.89
C HIS A 70 6.56 -15.18 3.26
N ASP A 71 5.26 -15.09 3.49
CA ASP A 71 4.52 -16.23 4.03
C ASP A 71 4.09 -17.21 2.95
N LEU A 72 3.77 -16.71 1.77
CA LEU A 72 3.23 -17.55 0.71
C LEU A 72 4.13 -17.65 -0.51
N GLY A 73 5.22 -16.91 -0.52
CA GLY A 73 6.13 -16.96 -1.67
C GLY A 73 5.55 -16.42 -2.95
N VAL A 74 4.60 -15.50 -2.85
CA VAL A 74 3.97 -14.93 -4.04
C VAL A 74 4.94 -13.97 -4.69
N ASN A 75 5.11 -14.05 -6.01
CA ASN A 75 6.00 -13.13 -6.71
C ASN A 75 5.31 -11.78 -6.86
N LEU A 76 6.07 -10.78 -7.34
CA LEU A 76 5.56 -9.42 -7.36
C LEU A 76 4.37 -9.25 -8.29
N ALA A 77 4.35 -9.94 -9.42
CA ALA A 77 3.20 -9.86 -10.32
C ALA A 77 1.95 -10.42 -9.64
N GLY A 78 2.10 -11.51 -8.91
CA GLY A 78 0.97 -12.08 -8.16
C GLY A 78 0.53 -11.17 -7.05
N ILE A 79 1.47 -10.48 -6.41
CA ILE A 79 1.14 -9.53 -5.36
C ILE A 79 0.30 -8.38 -5.93
N ALA A 80 0.69 -7.87 -7.10
CA ALA A 80 -0.08 -6.79 -7.71
C ALA A 80 -1.51 -7.23 -7.99
N LEU A 81 -1.68 -8.44 -8.49
CA LEU A 81 -3.01 -8.97 -8.75
C LEU A 81 -3.79 -9.13 -7.45
N ALA A 82 -3.14 -9.65 -6.41
CA ALA A 82 -3.81 -9.86 -5.13
C ALA A 82 -4.27 -8.54 -4.53
N LEU A 83 -3.44 -7.52 -4.61
CA LEU A 83 -3.82 -6.22 -4.06
C LEU A 83 -4.99 -5.61 -4.82
N GLU A 84 -5.01 -5.80 -6.13
CA GLU A 84 -6.12 -5.31 -6.93
C GLU A 84 -7.42 -6.03 -6.54
N LEU A 85 -7.36 -7.34 -6.34
CA LEU A 85 -8.54 -8.09 -5.94
C LEU A 85 -9.01 -7.68 -4.55
N LEU A 86 -8.08 -7.43 -3.64
CA LEU A 86 -8.45 -6.98 -2.31
C LEU A 86 -9.14 -5.62 -2.34
N ASP A 87 -8.67 -4.73 -3.20
CA ASP A 87 -9.34 -3.44 -3.37
C ASP A 87 -10.76 -3.63 -3.87
N ASN A 88 -10.94 -4.53 -4.84
CA ASN A 88 -12.26 -4.79 -5.38
C ASN A 88 -13.20 -5.35 -4.31
N ILE A 89 -12.66 -6.23 -3.46
CA ILE A 89 -13.46 -6.78 -2.37
C ILE A 89 -13.90 -5.69 -1.43
N GLN A 90 -13.02 -4.76 -1.11
CA GLN A 90 -13.39 -3.67 -0.22
C GLN A 90 -14.48 -2.79 -0.80
N VAL A 91 -14.39 -2.50 -2.10
CA VAL A 91 -15.40 -1.71 -2.76
C VAL A 91 -16.74 -2.42 -2.71
N LEU A 92 -16.74 -3.71 -2.99
CA LEU A 92 -17.98 -4.48 -2.99
C LEU A 92 -18.57 -4.57 -1.60
N GLN A 93 -17.73 -4.74 -0.59
CA GLN A 93 -18.21 -4.78 0.79
C GLN A 93 -18.84 -3.45 1.21
N SER A 94 -18.26 -2.36 0.78
CA SER A 94 -18.81 -1.05 1.07
C SER A 94 -20.19 -0.87 0.45
N ARG A 95 -20.35 -1.33 -0.79
CA ARG A 95 -21.62 -1.23 -1.46
C ARG A 95 -22.66 -2.10 -0.77
N LEU A 96 -22.26 -3.28 -0.37
CA LEU A 96 -23.18 -4.17 0.30
C LEU A 96 -23.66 -3.59 1.61
N CYS A 97 -22.74 -2.99 2.37
CA CYS A 97 -23.14 -2.35 3.62
C CYS A 97 -24.15 -1.26 3.40
N ARG A 98 -24.01 -0.51 2.31
CA ARG A 98 -24.98 0.53 2.06
C ARG A 98 -26.36 -0.03 1.78
N PHE A 99 -26.43 -1.12 1.06
CA PHE A 99 -27.72 -1.71 0.76
C PHE A 99 -28.37 -2.35 1.95
N GLU A 100 -27.58 -2.77 2.90
CA GLU A 100 -28.15 -3.42 4.07
C GLU A 100 -28.68 -2.43 5.08
N LYS A 101 -28.44 -1.14 4.88
CA LYS A 101 -29.03 -0.21 5.78
C LYS A 101 -30.39 0.15 5.33
#